data_76f1bfb596d76dba0f55ef14810bb469
#
_entry.id   76f1bfb596d76dba0f55ef14810bb469
#
_cell.length_a   1.000
_cell.length_b   1.000
_cell.length_c   1.000
_cell.angle_alpha   90.00
_cell.angle_beta   90.00
_cell.angle_gamma   90.00
#
_symmetry.space_group_name_H-M   'P 1'
#
loop_
_entity.id
_entity.type
_entity.pdbx_description
1 polymer ?
#
loop_
_entity_poly.entity_id
_entity_poly.type
_entity_poly.pdbx_seq_one_letter_code
_entity_poly.pdbx_strand_id
1 'polypeptide(L)'
;MSGNSFGKLFTLTTFGESHGAALGGVVDGCPPGLALCAADLQVDLDRRKPGKSKYTSQRKESDQVEILSGVFEGKTTGTPIGLLIRNQDQRARDYDKIKDRFRPGHADFTYAKKYGFRDYRGGGRSSARETTMRVAAGGIAKKYLSAHYGVEIRGCVCQIGDIKIDLKNWDEVNQNPFFVADKEAVGKLEALIMQTRKAGDSIGAGILVEASGLPIGWGEPVFDRLDADIAKAMISINAAKGVEIGAGFAAIAQRGSEHRDEISAQGFKSNNAGGVLGGISSGQDIRVKVAFKPTSSIQVPGDTVNLNNEPVEVVTTGRHDPCVGIRAVPIAEAMLALVLMDHALRDRAQNPRGNKNTLID
;
A
#
# COMPACT_ATOMS: atom_id res chain seq x y z
N MET A 1 -13.05 17.17 7.82
CA MET A 1 -12.52 16.82 6.48
C MET A 1 -12.96 15.41 6.15
N SER A 2 -13.27 15.12 4.89
CA SER A 2 -13.61 13.76 4.45
C SER A 2 -12.34 12.89 4.40
N GLY A 3 -12.45 11.59 4.70
CA GLY A 3 -11.33 10.65 4.71
C GLY A 3 -10.85 10.20 3.31
N ASN A 4 -11.05 11.01 2.27
CA ASN A 4 -10.69 10.65 0.88
C ASN A 4 -9.45 11.39 0.37
N SER A 5 -8.85 12.24 1.20
CA SER A 5 -7.61 12.99 0.89
C SER A 5 -6.50 12.56 1.85
N PHE A 6 -5.29 12.44 1.33
CA PHE A 6 -4.07 12.07 2.05
C PHE A 6 -2.94 13.04 1.68
N GLY A 7 -2.02 13.32 2.62
CA GLY A 7 -0.91 14.26 2.46
C GLY A 7 -1.25 15.69 2.89
N LYS A 8 -0.25 16.55 2.97
CA LYS A 8 -0.36 17.98 3.32
C LYS A 8 0.08 18.92 2.20
N LEU A 9 1.29 18.74 1.67
CA LEU A 9 1.82 19.48 0.53
C LEU A 9 1.76 18.65 -0.75
N PHE A 10 2.08 17.35 -0.67
CA PHE A 10 1.83 16.42 -1.76
C PHE A 10 0.57 15.64 -1.43
N THR A 11 -0.54 16.03 -2.02
CA THR A 11 -1.85 15.48 -1.66
C THR A 11 -2.42 14.58 -2.74
N LEU A 12 -3.12 13.54 -2.30
CA LEU A 12 -3.92 12.67 -3.16
C LEU A 12 -5.37 12.67 -2.66
N THR A 13 -6.29 13.08 -3.49
CA THR A 13 -7.73 12.89 -3.27
C THR A 13 -8.27 11.84 -4.22
N THR A 14 -8.93 10.79 -3.70
CA THR A 14 -9.47 9.68 -4.51
C THR A 14 -10.98 9.63 -4.50
N PHE A 15 -11.57 9.18 -5.61
CA PHE A 15 -13.00 8.97 -5.79
C PHE A 15 -13.30 7.73 -6.67
N GLY A 16 -14.56 7.36 -6.76
CA GLY A 16 -15.03 6.21 -7.53
C GLY A 16 -15.10 4.91 -6.71
N GLU A 17 -15.88 3.96 -7.17
CA GLU A 17 -16.19 2.68 -6.53
C GLU A 17 -15.77 1.50 -7.40
N SER A 18 -15.60 0.35 -6.74
CA SER A 18 -15.09 -0.89 -7.42
C SER A 18 -16.00 -1.39 -8.55
N HIS A 19 -17.29 -1.06 -8.53
CA HIS A 19 -18.29 -1.41 -9.52
C HIS A 19 -18.95 -0.17 -10.14
N GLY A 20 -18.40 1.03 -9.93
CA GLY A 20 -18.73 2.25 -10.66
C GLY A 20 -18.10 2.28 -12.05
N ALA A 21 -18.30 3.35 -12.78
CA ALA A 21 -17.77 3.52 -14.14
C ALA A 21 -16.24 3.59 -14.18
N ALA A 22 -15.66 4.27 -13.20
CA ALA A 22 -14.22 4.51 -13.11
C ALA A 22 -13.78 4.76 -11.66
N LEU A 23 -12.47 4.72 -11.47
CA LEU A 23 -11.77 5.26 -10.29
C LEU A 23 -10.97 6.48 -10.74
N GLY A 24 -10.94 7.51 -9.93
CA GLY A 24 -10.17 8.70 -10.22
C GLY A 24 -9.40 9.20 -9.00
N GLY A 25 -8.39 9.99 -9.28
CA GLY A 25 -7.61 10.66 -8.26
C GLY A 25 -7.10 12.00 -8.76
N VAL A 26 -6.94 12.94 -7.85
CA VAL A 26 -6.27 14.21 -8.09
C VAL A 26 -5.05 14.25 -7.20
N VAL A 27 -3.88 14.40 -7.82
CA VAL A 27 -2.61 14.66 -7.13
C VAL A 27 -2.33 16.15 -7.22
N ASP A 28 -2.16 16.82 -6.09
CA ASP A 28 -1.79 18.21 -6.01
C ASP A 28 -0.48 18.40 -5.26
N GLY A 29 0.22 19.50 -5.52
CA GLY A 29 1.52 19.80 -4.93
C GLY A 29 2.71 19.09 -5.60
N CYS A 30 2.52 18.43 -6.75
CA CYS A 30 3.66 17.91 -7.51
C CYS A 30 4.46 19.08 -8.12
N PRO A 31 5.79 19.20 -7.82
CA PRO A 31 6.60 20.25 -8.41
C PRO A 31 6.61 20.20 -9.93
N PRO A 32 6.76 21.37 -10.62
CA PRO A 32 6.84 21.44 -12.08
C PRO A 32 8.17 20.85 -12.60
N GLY A 33 8.16 20.43 -13.87
CA GLY A 33 9.38 20.02 -14.61
C GLY A 33 9.73 18.55 -14.49
N LEU A 34 9.02 17.74 -13.69
CA LEU A 34 9.23 16.27 -13.66
C LEU A 34 8.77 15.69 -15.00
N ALA A 35 9.66 14.97 -15.69
CA ALA A 35 9.29 14.19 -16.87
C ALA A 35 8.28 13.11 -16.44
N LEU A 36 7.06 13.11 -17.02
CA LEU A 36 5.97 12.23 -16.63
C LEU A 36 5.07 11.86 -17.80
N CYS A 37 4.82 10.56 -17.94
CA CYS A 37 3.81 10.02 -18.86
C CYS A 37 3.06 8.85 -18.22
N ALA A 38 1.96 8.40 -18.82
CA ALA A 38 1.17 7.30 -18.31
C ALA A 38 1.97 5.99 -18.18
N ALA A 39 2.93 5.74 -19.07
CA ALA A 39 3.78 4.54 -19.04
C ALA A 39 4.63 4.47 -17.76
N ASP A 40 5.05 5.58 -17.20
CA ASP A 40 5.81 5.63 -15.95
C ASP A 40 5.00 5.07 -14.76
N LEU A 41 3.69 5.33 -14.76
CA LEU A 41 2.77 4.91 -13.71
C LEU A 41 2.27 3.46 -13.94
N GLN A 42 2.23 3.04 -15.20
CA GLN A 42 1.70 1.75 -15.60
C GLN A 42 2.53 0.59 -15.07
N VAL A 43 3.84 0.77 -14.90
CA VAL A 43 4.74 -0.26 -14.36
C VAL A 43 4.27 -0.79 -13.02
N ASP A 44 4.00 0.09 -12.05
CA ASP A 44 3.53 -0.30 -10.72
C ASP A 44 2.06 -0.75 -10.72
N LEU A 45 1.22 -0.15 -11.56
CA LEU A 45 -0.16 -0.57 -11.77
C LEU A 45 -0.21 -2.00 -12.33
N ASP A 46 0.68 -2.34 -13.25
CA ASP A 46 0.80 -3.70 -13.80
C ASP A 46 1.27 -4.71 -12.75
N ARG A 47 2.10 -4.33 -11.79
CA ARG A 47 2.44 -5.17 -10.63
C ARG A 47 1.23 -5.39 -9.71
N ARG A 48 0.40 -4.37 -9.53
CA ARG A 48 -0.78 -4.41 -8.64
C ARG A 48 -2.00 -5.12 -9.24
N LYS A 49 -2.25 -5.04 -10.55
CA LYS A 49 -3.49 -5.51 -11.19
C LYS A 49 -3.79 -6.99 -10.91
N PRO A 50 -5.09 -7.38 -10.84
CA PRO A 50 -5.49 -8.77 -10.71
C PRO A 50 -5.23 -9.56 -12.00
N GLY A 51 -5.32 -10.89 -11.93
CA GLY A 51 -5.28 -11.75 -13.12
C GLY A 51 -3.89 -12.02 -13.70
N LYS A 52 -2.80 -11.66 -12.98
CA LYS A 52 -1.42 -11.92 -13.44
C LYS A 52 -0.97 -13.37 -13.29
N SER A 53 -1.55 -14.10 -12.35
CA SER A 53 -1.19 -15.48 -12.08
C SER A 53 -2.39 -16.31 -11.63
N LYS A 54 -2.24 -17.65 -11.68
CA LYS A 54 -3.23 -18.58 -11.12
C LYS A 54 -3.38 -18.48 -9.59
N TYR A 55 -2.51 -17.75 -8.91
CA TYR A 55 -2.48 -17.58 -7.46
C TYR A 55 -3.23 -16.34 -6.97
N THR A 56 -3.67 -15.48 -7.87
CA THR A 56 -4.43 -14.26 -7.57
C THR A 56 -5.85 -14.33 -8.16
N SER A 57 -6.66 -13.31 -7.89
CA SER A 57 -8.01 -13.18 -8.44
C SER A 57 -8.02 -13.29 -9.97
N GLN A 58 -9.01 -13.99 -10.50
CA GLN A 58 -9.22 -14.17 -11.96
C GLN A 58 -9.97 -12.98 -12.61
N ARG A 59 -10.21 -11.88 -11.88
CA ARG A 59 -10.72 -10.63 -12.45
C ARG A 59 -9.71 -10.09 -13.46
N LYS A 60 -10.16 -9.64 -14.61
CA LYS A 60 -9.32 -9.10 -15.68
C LYS A 60 -9.54 -7.58 -15.79
N GLU A 61 -8.62 -6.82 -15.26
CA GLU A 61 -8.60 -5.36 -15.40
C GLU A 61 -7.30 -4.95 -16.06
N SER A 62 -7.37 -4.06 -17.02
CA SER A 62 -6.18 -3.52 -17.68
C SER A 62 -5.45 -2.53 -16.76
N ASP A 63 -6.20 -1.87 -15.87
CA ASP A 63 -5.74 -0.79 -14.98
C ASP A 63 -4.95 0.31 -15.75
N GLN A 64 -5.36 0.55 -17.00
CA GLN A 64 -4.77 1.60 -17.84
C GLN A 64 -5.07 2.98 -17.25
N VAL A 65 -4.02 3.71 -16.91
CA VAL A 65 -4.16 5.05 -16.34
C VAL A 65 -4.17 6.10 -17.45
N GLU A 66 -5.14 7.00 -17.36
CA GLU A 66 -5.22 8.23 -18.16
C GLU A 66 -4.74 9.40 -17.29
N ILE A 67 -3.85 10.25 -17.81
CA ILE A 67 -3.47 11.53 -17.20
C ILE A 67 -4.30 12.60 -17.91
N LEU A 68 -5.19 13.27 -17.16
CA LEU A 68 -6.16 14.21 -17.73
C LEU A 68 -5.71 15.66 -17.64
N SER A 69 -4.78 16.00 -16.74
CA SER A 69 -4.28 17.37 -16.49
C SER A 69 -2.94 17.34 -15.78
N GLY A 70 -2.33 18.52 -15.62
CA GLY A 70 -1.11 18.72 -14.83
C GLY A 70 0.18 18.27 -15.53
N VAL A 71 0.11 17.87 -16.81
CA VAL A 71 1.26 17.51 -17.66
C VAL A 71 1.14 18.19 -19.00
N PHE A 72 2.21 18.85 -19.44
CA PHE A 72 2.32 19.48 -20.75
C PHE A 72 3.70 19.16 -21.36
N GLU A 73 3.73 18.76 -22.62
CA GLU A 73 4.96 18.32 -23.34
C GLU A 73 5.80 17.30 -22.55
N GLY A 74 5.10 16.36 -21.88
CA GLY A 74 5.75 15.28 -21.11
C GLY A 74 6.37 15.73 -19.79
N LYS A 75 6.04 16.92 -19.26
CA LYS A 75 6.52 17.44 -17.97
C LYS A 75 5.36 17.91 -17.09
N THR A 76 5.49 17.72 -15.79
CA THR A 76 4.54 18.28 -14.81
C THR A 76 4.55 19.81 -14.86
N THR A 77 3.37 20.42 -14.70
CA THR A 77 3.19 21.86 -14.77
C THR A 77 3.17 22.56 -13.41
N GLY A 78 3.12 21.79 -12.30
CA GLY A 78 2.91 22.31 -10.95
C GLY A 78 1.42 22.54 -10.60
N THR A 79 0.52 22.21 -11.52
CA THR A 79 -0.94 22.27 -11.30
C THR A 79 -1.48 20.86 -11.03
N PRO A 80 -2.73 20.70 -10.54
CA PRO A 80 -3.27 19.38 -10.19
C PRO A 80 -3.23 18.36 -11.32
N ILE A 81 -2.71 17.19 -11.03
CA ILE A 81 -2.64 16.05 -11.96
C ILE A 81 -3.88 15.19 -11.76
N GLY A 82 -4.78 15.22 -12.75
CA GLY A 82 -5.97 14.38 -12.79
C GLY A 82 -5.64 13.00 -13.35
N LEU A 83 -6.00 11.95 -12.60
CA LEU A 83 -5.80 10.55 -12.96
C LEU A 83 -7.14 9.82 -13.07
N LEU A 84 -7.31 8.98 -14.09
CA LEU A 84 -8.51 8.17 -14.28
C LEU A 84 -8.16 6.75 -14.70
N ILE A 85 -8.86 5.76 -14.14
CA ILE A 85 -8.82 4.35 -14.56
C ILE A 85 -10.24 3.85 -14.71
N ARG A 86 -10.61 3.37 -15.91
CA ARG A 86 -11.95 2.83 -16.19
C ARG A 86 -12.09 1.41 -15.68
N ASN A 87 -13.24 1.07 -15.10
CA ASN A 87 -13.58 -0.29 -14.74
C ASN A 87 -14.06 -1.04 -15.96
N GLN A 88 -13.51 -2.24 -16.24
CA GLN A 88 -13.81 -3.03 -17.43
C GLN A 88 -14.50 -4.37 -17.12
N ASP A 89 -14.13 -5.05 -16.04
CA ASP A 89 -14.62 -6.41 -15.71
C ASP A 89 -15.37 -6.43 -14.36
N GLN A 90 -16.32 -5.50 -14.21
CA GLN A 90 -17.24 -5.47 -13.07
C GLN A 90 -18.42 -6.42 -13.33
N ARG A 91 -18.82 -7.21 -12.30
CA ARG A 91 -19.96 -8.15 -12.36
C ARG A 91 -20.89 -7.93 -11.19
N ALA A 92 -21.80 -6.97 -11.31
CA ALA A 92 -22.76 -6.63 -10.26
C ALA A 92 -23.63 -7.83 -9.84
N ARG A 93 -23.97 -8.72 -10.79
CA ARG A 93 -24.80 -9.92 -10.56
C ARG A 93 -24.22 -10.90 -9.53
N ASP A 94 -22.90 -10.90 -9.34
CA ASP A 94 -22.23 -11.78 -8.34
C ASP A 94 -22.66 -11.44 -6.91
N TYR A 95 -23.25 -10.26 -6.68
CA TYR A 95 -23.67 -9.75 -5.36
C TYR A 95 -25.18 -9.75 -5.11
N ASP A 96 -26.02 -10.10 -6.12
CA ASP A 96 -27.48 -10.06 -6.01
C ASP A 96 -28.01 -10.98 -4.90
N LYS A 97 -27.37 -12.16 -4.72
CA LYS A 97 -27.75 -13.16 -3.72
C LYS A 97 -27.43 -12.77 -2.28
N ILE A 98 -26.57 -11.78 -2.08
CA ILE A 98 -26.10 -11.35 -0.76
C ILE A 98 -26.34 -9.86 -0.49
N LYS A 99 -27.20 -9.22 -1.31
CA LYS A 99 -27.50 -7.78 -1.19
C LYS A 99 -28.12 -7.38 0.14
N ASP A 100 -28.89 -8.28 0.73
CA ASP A 100 -29.59 -8.13 2.00
C ASP A 100 -28.80 -8.64 3.21
N ARG A 101 -27.59 -9.19 3.01
CA ARG A 101 -26.78 -9.81 4.08
C ARG A 101 -25.49 -9.03 4.29
N PHE A 102 -24.92 -9.18 5.48
CA PHE A 102 -23.62 -8.60 5.81
C PHE A 102 -22.54 -9.67 5.79
N ARG A 103 -21.54 -9.51 4.96
CA ARG A 103 -20.38 -10.42 4.97
C ARG A 103 -19.58 -10.28 6.26
N PRO A 104 -19.33 -11.36 7.03
CA PRO A 104 -18.52 -11.32 8.24
C PRO A 104 -17.11 -10.76 7.94
N GLY A 105 -16.61 -9.88 8.79
CA GLY A 105 -15.28 -9.27 8.61
C GLY A 105 -15.12 -8.32 7.43
N HIS A 106 -16.22 -8.01 6.69
CA HIS A 106 -16.28 -7.03 5.62
C HIS A 106 -16.91 -5.71 6.09
N ALA A 107 -16.72 -4.64 5.33
CA ALA A 107 -17.25 -3.31 5.66
C ALA A 107 -18.77 -3.15 5.46
N ASP A 108 -19.49 -4.16 5.00
CA ASP A 108 -20.91 -4.09 4.65
C ASP A 108 -21.77 -3.55 5.82
N PHE A 109 -21.58 -4.14 7.01
CA PHE A 109 -22.32 -3.76 8.23
C PHE A 109 -22.02 -2.32 8.63
N THR A 110 -20.75 -1.96 8.72
CA THR A 110 -20.35 -0.62 9.19
C THR A 110 -20.76 0.47 8.21
N TYR A 111 -20.68 0.23 6.89
CA TYR A 111 -21.15 1.17 5.88
C TYR A 111 -22.67 1.34 5.93
N ALA A 112 -23.43 0.26 6.01
CA ALA A 112 -24.88 0.32 6.11
C ALA A 112 -25.34 1.09 7.37
N LYS A 113 -24.72 0.82 8.53
CA LYS A 113 -25.06 1.51 9.79
C LYS A 113 -24.62 2.97 9.81
N LYS A 114 -23.45 3.28 9.22
CA LYS A 114 -22.92 4.65 9.22
C LYS A 114 -23.66 5.57 8.26
N TYR A 115 -23.96 5.08 7.06
CA TYR A 115 -24.51 5.93 5.98
C TYR A 115 -26.01 5.72 5.76
N GLY A 116 -26.62 4.72 6.42
CA GLY A 116 -28.04 4.36 6.26
C GLY A 116 -28.38 3.69 4.93
N PHE A 117 -27.48 3.75 3.96
CA PHE A 117 -27.61 3.21 2.62
C PHE A 117 -26.24 2.75 2.11
N ARG A 118 -26.20 1.66 1.33
CA ARG A 118 -24.96 1.18 0.70
C ARG A 118 -25.22 0.70 -0.72
N ASP A 119 -24.26 0.88 -1.60
CA ASP A 119 -24.19 0.11 -2.84
C ASP A 119 -23.67 -1.29 -2.50
N TYR A 120 -24.51 -2.30 -2.69
CA TYR A 120 -24.19 -3.70 -2.38
C TYR A 120 -23.26 -4.33 -3.42
N ARG A 121 -23.05 -3.70 -4.57
CA ARG A 121 -22.23 -4.21 -5.67
C ARG A 121 -20.75 -4.14 -5.29
N GLY A 122 -20.20 -5.26 -4.85
CA GLY A 122 -18.79 -5.33 -4.38
C GLY A 122 -18.57 -4.67 -3.02
N GLY A 123 -17.45 -3.98 -2.89
CA GLY A 123 -17.05 -3.31 -1.64
C GLY A 123 -17.10 -1.78 -1.74
N GLY A 124 -17.56 -1.20 -2.86
CA GLY A 124 -17.56 0.26 -3.07
C GLY A 124 -16.19 0.87 -2.80
N ARG A 125 -16.15 1.90 -1.94
CA ARG A 125 -14.92 2.58 -1.48
C ARG A 125 -14.07 1.71 -0.53
N SER A 126 -14.64 0.70 0.13
CA SER A 126 -13.88 -0.22 0.98
C SER A 126 -13.15 -1.32 0.21
N SER A 127 -13.39 -1.42 -1.09
CA SER A 127 -12.70 -2.38 -1.96
C SER A 127 -11.24 -2.01 -2.16
N ALA A 128 -10.36 -3.03 -2.14
CA ALA A 128 -8.95 -2.87 -2.50
C ALA A 128 -8.72 -2.31 -3.92
N ARG A 129 -9.76 -2.22 -4.75
CA ARG A 129 -9.65 -1.63 -6.08
C ARG A 129 -9.33 -0.13 -6.03
N GLU A 130 -9.78 0.59 -5.00
CA GLU A 130 -9.45 2.02 -4.84
C GLU A 130 -7.94 2.28 -4.77
N THR A 131 -7.16 1.29 -4.34
CA THR A 131 -5.70 1.38 -4.24
C THR A 131 -5.00 1.56 -5.58
N THR A 132 -5.69 1.37 -6.73
CA THR A 132 -5.14 1.75 -8.04
C THR A 132 -4.72 3.21 -8.09
N MET A 133 -5.53 4.11 -7.52
CA MET A 133 -5.20 5.53 -7.50
C MET A 133 -4.02 5.84 -6.56
N ARG A 134 -3.90 5.11 -5.46
CA ARG A 134 -2.74 5.22 -4.57
C ARG A 134 -1.46 4.80 -5.27
N VAL A 135 -1.51 3.70 -6.03
CA VAL A 135 -0.35 3.21 -6.79
C VAL A 135 0.02 4.17 -7.92
N ALA A 136 -0.95 4.70 -8.65
CA ALA A 136 -0.69 5.68 -9.69
C ALA A 136 -0.05 6.96 -9.13
N ALA A 137 -0.59 7.53 -8.04
CA ALA A 137 -0.02 8.69 -7.37
C ALA A 137 1.35 8.40 -6.74
N GLY A 138 1.51 7.21 -6.14
CA GLY A 138 2.78 6.73 -5.61
C GLY A 138 3.87 6.60 -6.68
N GLY A 139 3.50 6.25 -7.92
CA GLY A 139 4.41 6.23 -9.07
C GLY A 139 4.98 7.63 -9.39
N ILE A 140 4.16 8.69 -9.29
CA ILE A 140 4.62 10.08 -9.42
C ILE A 140 5.62 10.41 -8.31
N ALA A 141 5.27 10.08 -7.07
CA ALA A 141 6.13 10.30 -5.90
C ALA A 141 7.46 9.55 -5.99
N LYS A 142 7.44 8.25 -6.32
CA LYS A 142 8.65 7.44 -6.53
C LYS A 142 9.55 8.06 -7.59
N LYS A 143 8.99 8.46 -8.74
CA LYS A 143 9.76 9.05 -9.84
C LYS A 143 10.43 10.35 -9.41
N TYR A 144 9.71 11.22 -8.69
CA TYR A 144 10.28 12.47 -8.17
C TYR A 144 11.40 12.20 -7.15
N LEU A 145 11.15 11.34 -6.17
CA LEU A 145 12.09 11.00 -5.10
C LEU A 145 13.36 10.37 -5.66
N SER A 146 13.24 9.48 -6.63
CA SER A 146 14.39 8.87 -7.30
C SER A 146 15.19 9.90 -8.10
N ALA A 147 14.52 10.74 -8.90
CA ALA A 147 15.19 11.71 -9.76
C ALA A 147 15.90 12.83 -8.99
N HIS A 148 15.38 13.27 -7.86
CA HIS A 148 15.90 14.43 -7.13
C HIS A 148 16.73 14.08 -5.89
N TYR A 149 16.54 12.89 -5.31
CA TYR A 149 17.22 12.48 -4.09
C TYR A 149 17.92 11.14 -4.18
N GLY A 150 17.74 10.38 -5.28
CA GLY A 150 18.27 9.02 -5.40
C GLY A 150 17.57 8.00 -4.51
N VAL A 151 16.40 8.32 -3.97
CA VAL A 151 15.66 7.41 -3.09
C VAL A 151 15.10 6.24 -3.90
N GLU A 152 15.37 5.03 -3.43
CA GLU A 152 14.82 3.79 -3.96
C GLU A 152 13.83 3.19 -2.96
N ILE A 153 12.63 2.78 -3.44
CA ILE A 153 11.59 2.17 -2.63
C ILE A 153 11.26 0.79 -3.18
N ARG A 154 11.44 -0.23 -2.37
CA ARG A 154 11.24 -1.64 -2.72
C ARG A 154 10.39 -2.33 -1.68
N GLY A 155 9.59 -3.31 -2.12
CA GLY A 155 8.79 -4.13 -1.22
C GLY A 155 8.80 -5.58 -1.61
N CYS A 156 8.63 -6.47 -0.63
CA CYS A 156 8.50 -7.91 -0.85
C CYS A 156 7.54 -8.53 0.16
N VAL A 157 7.02 -9.70 -0.17
CA VAL A 157 6.31 -10.54 0.79
C VAL A 157 7.34 -11.21 1.69
N CYS A 158 7.21 -11.02 3.01
CA CYS A 158 8.10 -11.60 4.02
C CYS A 158 7.45 -12.75 4.83
N GLN A 159 6.14 -12.97 4.64
CA GLN A 159 5.43 -14.08 5.27
C GLN A 159 4.10 -14.36 4.56
N ILE A 160 3.71 -15.62 4.39
CA ILE A 160 2.33 -16.04 4.04
C ILE A 160 1.94 -17.17 5.00
N GLY A 161 0.85 -16.97 5.74
CA GLY A 161 0.47 -17.89 6.81
C GLY A 161 1.62 -18.11 7.79
N ASP A 162 2.01 -19.35 8.00
CA ASP A 162 3.12 -19.74 8.89
C ASP A 162 4.50 -19.72 8.19
N ILE A 163 4.53 -19.56 6.87
CA ILE A 163 5.78 -19.59 6.10
C ILE A 163 6.42 -18.19 6.16
N LYS A 164 7.49 -18.06 6.94
CA LYS A 164 8.37 -16.90 6.95
C LYS A 164 9.37 -17.00 5.79
N ILE A 165 9.70 -15.85 5.19
CA ILE A 165 10.52 -15.75 3.99
C ILE A 165 11.64 -14.76 4.28
N ASP A 166 12.87 -15.18 4.08
CA ASP A 166 14.04 -14.33 4.28
C ASP A 166 14.25 -13.39 3.11
N LEU A 167 14.80 -12.22 3.39
CA LEU A 167 15.25 -11.27 2.38
C LEU A 167 16.65 -11.69 1.91
N LYS A 168 16.74 -12.53 0.88
CA LYS A 168 18.00 -13.01 0.32
C LYS A 168 18.49 -12.15 -0.85
N ASN A 169 17.60 -11.82 -1.79
CA ASN A 169 17.94 -11.06 -2.98
C ASN A 169 16.74 -10.24 -3.50
N TRP A 170 16.89 -8.92 -3.55
CA TRP A 170 15.85 -8.04 -4.08
C TRP A 170 15.53 -8.27 -5.56
N ASP A 171 16.49 -8.73 -6.38
CA ASP A 171 16.28 -8.95 -7.81
C ASP A 171 15.30 -10.08 -8.09
N GLU A 172 15.13 -11.02 -7.15
CA GLU A 172 14.17 -12.13 -7.27
C GLU A 172 12.71 -11.67 -7.12
N VAL A 173 12.44 -10.53 -6.46
CA VAL A 173 11.09 -10.08 -6.10
C VAL A 173 10.17 -9.99 -7.31
N ASN A 174 10.65 -9.43 -8.41
CA ASN A 174 9.84 -9.26 -9.62
C ASN A 174 9.92 -10.46 -10.58
N GLN A 175 10.69 -11.50 -10.25
CA GLN A 175 10.88 -12.70 -11.07
C GLN A 175 9.95 -13.85 -10.72
N ASN A 176 9.13 -13.69 -9.65
CA ASN A 176 8.20 -14.72 -9.20
C ASN A 176 6.80 -14.13 -8.91
N PRO A 177 5.75 -14.97 -8.92
CA PRO A 177 4.37 -14.49 -8.79
C PRO A 177 3.96 -14.07 -7.38
N PHE A 178 4.83 -14.26 -6.38
CA PHE A 178 4.56 -13.97 -4.97
C PHE A 178 5.26 -12.72 -4.46
N PHE A 179 6.10 -12.07 -5.28
CA PHE A 179 6.96 -10.96 -4.85
C PHE A 179 7.83 -11.30 -3.64
N VAL A 180 8.41 -12.50 -3.62
CA VAL A 180 9.33 -12.92 -2.55
C VAL A 180 10.79 -12.75 -2.99
N ALA A 181 11.65 -12.41 -2.02
CA ALA A 181 13.09 -12.24 -2.22
C ALA A 181 13.90 -13.53 -2.05
N ASP A 182 13.21 -14.66 -1.87
CA ASP A 182 13.78 -16.01 -1.76
C ASP A 182 13.07 -16.95 -2.74
N LYS A 183 13.75 -17.33 -3.83
CA LYS A 183 13.20 -18.24 -4.84
C LYS A 183 12.93 -19.65 -4.31
N GLU A 184 13.65 -20.08 -3.24
CA GLU A 184 13.47 -21.42 -2.64
C GLU A 184 12.11 -21.52 -1.92
N ALA A 185 11.54 -20.40 -1.49
CA ALA A 185 10.22 -20.33 -0.88
C ALA A 185 9.08 -20.54 -1.88
N VAL A 186 9.28 -20.28 -3.16
CA VAL A 186 8.22 -20.22 -4.19
C VAL A 186 7.41 -21.51 -4.23
N GLY A 187 8.06 -22.67 -4.31
CA GLY A 187 7.35 -23.97 -4.38
C GLY A 187 6.47 -24.27 -3.17
N LYS A 188 6.93 -23.88 -1.95
CA LYS A 188 6.15 -24.04 -0.71
C LYS A 188 4.93 -23.12 -0.72
N LEU A 189 5.09 -21.87 -1.21
CA LEU A 189 4.00 -20.90 -1.32
C LEU A 189 2.98 -21.31 -2.36
N GLU A 190 3.41 -21.88 -3.49
CA GLU A 190 2.49 -22.44 -4.49
C GLU A 190 1.60 -23.51 -3.89
N ALA A 191 2.18 -24.46 -3.16
CA ALA A 191 1.42 -25.53 -2.51
C ALA A 191 0.41 -24.96 -1.50
N LEU A 192 0.84 -24.03 -0.64
CA LEU A 192 -0.02 -23.40 0.37
C LEU A 192 -1.18 -22.65 -0.26
N ILE A 193 -0.93 -21.80 -1.25
CA ILE A 193 -1.98 -20.98 -1.91
C ILE A 193 -2.95 -21.87 -2.68
N MET A 194 -2.47 -22.93 -3.33
CA MET A 194 -3.35 -23.87 -4.04
C MET A 194 -4.22 -24.69 -3.08
N GLN A 195 -3.67 -25.11 -1.94
CA GLN A 195 -4.43 -25.75 -0.87
C GLN A 195 -5.52 -24.83 -0.31
N THR A 196 -5.16 -23.59 0.05
CA THR A 196 -6.10 -22.56 0.56
C THR A 196 -7.22 -22.32 -0.44
N ARG A 197 -6.88 -22.16 -1.72
CA ARG A 197 -7.87 -21.96 -2.78
C ARG A 197 -8.79 -23.15 -2.96
N LYS A 198 -8.25 -24.39 -2.88
CA LYS A 198 -9.07 -25.62 -2.98
C LYS A 198 -10.04 -25.74 -1.82
N ALA A 199 -9.65 -25.27 -0.63
CA ALA A 199 -10.52 -25.22 0.55
C ALA A 199 -11.60 -24.11 0.46
N GLY A 200 -11.57 -23.25 -0.56
CA GLY A 200 -12.47 -22.10 -0.66
C GLY A 200 -12.22 -21.01 0.37
N ASP A 201 -11.04 -21.00 0.98
CA ASP A 201 -10.63 -20.14 2.09
C ASP A 201 -9.58 -19.10 1.64
N SER A 202 -9.05 -18.35 2.60
CA SER A 202 -8.04 -17.32 2.40
C SER A 202 -7.00 -17.32 3.51
N ILE A 203 -5.83 -16.74 3.24
CA ILE A 203 -4.72 -16.70 4.17
C ILE A 203 -4.10 -15.29 4.22
N GLY A 204 -3.59 -14.90 5.39
CA GLY A 204 -2.93 -13.61 5.60
C GLY A 204 -1.48 -13.59 5.11
N ALA A 205 -0.90 -12.39 5.06
CA ALA A 205 0.49 -12.19 4.68
C ALA A 205 1.14 -11.02 5.42
N GLY A 206 2.46 -11.07 5.52
CA GLY A 206 3.33 -9.97 5.92
C GLY A 206 4.09 -9.42 4.72
N ILE A 207 4.15 -8.09 4.63
CA ILE A 207 4.90 -7.35 3.62
C ILE A 207 6.02 -6.59 4.31
N LEU A 208 7.22 -6.64 3.76
CA LEU A 208 8.33 -5.75 4.09
C LEU A 208 8.42 -4.68 2.99
N VAL A 209 8.49 -3.41 3.38
CA VAL A 209 8.82 -2.29 2.48
C VAL A 209 10.03 -1.56 3.02
N GLU A 210 10.96 -1.26 2.13
CA GLU A 210 12.20 -0.56 2.44
C GLU A 210 12.34 0.67 1.54
N ALA A 211 12.79 1.77 2.12
CA ALA A 211 13.24 2.93 1.37
C ALA A 211 14.68 3.23 1.73
N SER A 212 15.56 3.30 0.72
CA SER A 212 16.98 3.58 0.86
C SER A 212 17.36 4.89 0.19
N GLY A 213 18.54 5.44 0.55
CA GLY A 213 19.04 6.69 -0.02
C GLY A 213 18.35 7.95 0.49
N LEU A 214 17.64 7.87 1.63
CA LEU A 214 16.97 9.04 2.18
C LEU A 214 17.97 10.04 2.77
N PRO A 215 17.72 11.35 2.57
CA PRO A 215 18.43 12.37 3.33
C PRO A 215 18.06 12.30 4.83
N ILE A 216 18.94 12.84 5.67
CA ILE A 216 18.63 13.15 7.06
C ILE A 216 17.72 14.38 7.07
N GLY A 217 16.70 14.38 7.97
CA GLY A 217 15.93 15.59 8.25
C GLY A 217 14.47 15.55 7.81
N TRP A 218 14.00 14.50 7.10
CA TRP A 218 12.57 14.39 6.76
C TRP A 218 11.75 13.89 7.94
N GLY A 219 10.70 14.61 8.28
CA GLY A 219 9.85 14.36 9.42
C GLY A 219 9.85 15.52 10.40
N GLU A 220 8.86 15.56 11.28
CA GLU A 220 8.69 16.67 12.23
C GLU A 220 8.25 16.18 13.60
N PRO A 221 8.81 16.74 14.70
CA PRO A 221 8.20 16.61 16.00
C PRO A 221 6.90 17.44 16.02
N VAL A 222 5.89 17.19 16.80
CA VAL A 222 5.69 16.07 17.73
C VAL A 222 4.71 15.10 17.13
N PHE A 223 3.65 15.59 16.45
CA PHE A 223 2.53 14.79 15.95
C PHE A 223 2.72 14.35 14.49
N ASP A 224 3.55 15.08 13.73
CA ASP A 224 3.84 14.78 12.32
C ASP A 224 5.15 14.00 12.16
N ARG A 225 5.42 13.13 13.12
CA ARG A 225 6.57 12.24 13.05
C ARG A 225 6.49 11.37 11.81
N LEU A 226 7.64 11.18 11.17
CA LEU A 226 7.72 10.38 9.94
C LEU A 226 7.21 8.95 10.16
N ASP A 227 7.58 8.30 11.27
CA ASP A 227 7.11 6.97 11.64
C ASP A 227 5.59 6.93 11.89
N ALA A 228 5.01 7.98 12.49
CA ALA A 228 3.58 8.09 12.72
C ALA A 228 2.79 8.22 11.41
N ASP A 229 3.25 9.07 10.48
CA ASP A 229 2.62 9.24 9.18
C ASP A 229 2.77 7.98 8.30
N ILE A 230 3.93 7.29 8.37
CA ILE A 230 4.13 5.98 7.73
C ILE A 230 3.13 4.95 8.31
N ALA A 231 3.02 4.84 9.62
CA ALA A 231 2.08 3.91 10.25
C ALA A 231 0.64 4.19 9.86
N LYS A 232 0.21 5.46 9.85
CA LYS A 232 -1.10 5.90 9.37
C LYS A 232 -1.33 5.53 7.90
N ALA A 233 -0.35 5.75 7.04
CA ALA A 233 -0.42 5.41 5.63
C ALA A 233 -0.61 3.90 5.42
N MET A 234 0.22 3.09 6.07
CA MET A 234 0.18 1.63 5.96
C MET A 234 -1.10 1.03 6.52
N ILE A 235 -1.56 1.48 7.70
CA ILE A 235 -2.80 0.96 8.30
C ILE A 235 -4.05 1.40 7.52
N SER A 236 -3.96 2.42 6.68
CA SER A 236 -5.03 2.85 5.78
C SER A 236 -5.24 1.91 4.59
N ILE A 237 -4.29 1.00 4.32
CA ILE A 237 -4.41 0.01 3.24
C ILE A 237 -5.47 -1.02 3.63
N ASN A 238 -6.33 -1.36 2.67
CA ASN A 238 -7.38 -2.36 2.89
C ASN A 238 -6.77 -3.68 3.40
N ALA A 239 -7.40 -4.27 4.42
CA ALA A 239 -6.97 -5.49 5.12
C ALA A 239 -5.68 -5.35 5.96
N ALA A 240 -4.98 -4.24 5.99
CA ALA A 240 -3.88 -4.02 6.93
C ALA A 240 -4.39 -4.05 8.38
N LYS A 241 -3.63 -4.72 9.29
CA LYS A 241 -3.98 -4.94 10.70
C LYS A 241 -2.83 -4.70 11.67
N GLY A 242 -1.61 -4.58 11.19
CA GLY A 242 -0.44 -4.29 12.00
C GLY A 242 0.63 -3.60 11.17
N VAL A 243 1.38 -2.74 11.82
CA VAL A 243 2.54 -2.04 11.26
C VAL A 243 3.67 -2.10 12.25
N GLU A 244 4.86 -2.43 11.78
CA GLU A 244 6.10 -2.40 12.55
C GLU A 244 7.12 -1.53 11.81
N ILE A 245 7.88 -0.74 12.56
CA ILE A 245 8.97 0.10 12.04
C ILE A 245 10.26 -0.33 12.73
N GLY A 246 11.31 -0.61 11.96
CA GLY A 246 12.57 -1.14 12.48
C GLY A 246 12.38 -2.48 13.19
N ALA A 247 12.84 -2.57 14.44
CA ALA A 247 12.70 -3.77 15.27
C ALA A 247 11.23 -4.08 15.64
N GLY A 248 10.32 -3.09 15.53
CA GLY A 248 8.90 -3.27 15.79
C GLY A 248 8.62 -3.92 17.15
N PHE A 249 7.77 -4.94 17.19
CA PHE A 249 7.44 -5.67 18.42
C PHE A 249 8.62 -6.45 19.02
N ALA A 250 9.67 -6.77 18.24
CA ALA A 250 10.86 -7.40 18.80
C ALA A 250 11.61 -6.51 19.78
N ALA A 251 11.43 -5.19 19.70
CA ALA A 251 12.01 -4.22 20.65
C ALA A 251 11.58 -4.46 22.11
N ILE A 252 10.42 -5.10 22.35
CA ILE A 252 9.91 -5.39 23.70
C ILE A 252 10.87 -6.33 24.46
N ALA A 253 11.53 -7.25 23.77
CA ALA A 253 12.46 -8.21 24.34
C ALA A 253 13.91 -7.66 24.46
N GLN A 254 14.20 -6.52 23.84
CA GLN A 254 15.54 -5.92 23.83
C GLN A 254 15.77 -5.03 25.05
N ARG A 255 16.98 -5.05 25.56
CA ARG A 255 17.44 -4.05 26.54
C ARG A 255 17.82 -2.76 25.82
N GLY A 256 17.83 -1.62 26.51
CA GLY A 256 18.22 -0.34 25.93
C GLY A 256 19.62 -0.36 25.29
N SER A 257 20.57 -1.10 25.90
CA SER A 257 21.91 -1.29 25.35
C SER A 257 21.96 -2.13 24.06
N GLU A 258 20.96 -2.97 23.82
CA GLU A 258 20.84 -3.80 22.62
C GLU A 258 20.06 -3.08 21.52
N HIS A 259 19.07 -2.29 21.93
CA HIS A 259 18.18 -1.58 20.98
C HIS A 259 18.82 -0.32 20.42
N ARG A 260 19.63 0.41 21.20
CA ARG A 260 20.19 1.68 20.76
C ARG A 260 21.07 1.48 19.53
N ASP A 261 20.85 2.32 18.51
CA ASP A 261 21.66 2.35 17.30
C ASP A 261 22.88 3.24 17.56
N GLU A 262 24.02 2.63 17.94
CA GLU A 262 25.27 3.34 18.23
C GLU A 262 25.80 3.99 16.96
N ILE A 263 26.35 5.20 17.13
CA ILE A 263 26.95 6.00 16.05
C ILE A 263 28.47 5.94 16.17
N SER A 264 29.15 5.68 15.06
CA SER A 264 30.61 5.75 14.92
C SER A 264 30.98 6.81 13.88
N ALA A 265 32.27 7.07 13.71
CA ALA A 265 32.75 7.93 12.64
C ALA A 265 32.40 7.41 11.22
N GLN A 266 32.05 6.12 11.09
CA GLN A 266 31.66 5.49 9.83
C GLN A 266 30.11 5.41 9.67
N GLY A 267 29.34 5.95 10.63
CA GLY A 267 27.88 5.93 10.64
C GLY A 267 27.28 5.01 11.72
N PHE A 268 26.01 4.69 11.58
CA PHE A 268 25.28 3.84 12.50
C PHE A 268 25.75 2.39 12.43
N LYS A 269 25.83 1.72 13.61
CA LYS A 269 26.23 0.30 13.70
C LYS A 269 25.06 -0.68 13.55
N SER A 270 23.84 -0.20 13.77
CA SER A 270 22.59 -0.97 13.67
C SER A 270 21.46 -0.05 13.21
N ASN A 271 20.28 -0.62 12.92
CA ASN A 271 19.10 0.13 12.48
C ASN A 271 17.84 -0.44 13.15
N ASN A 272 17.86 -0.53 14.48
CA ASN A 272 16.72 -1.00 15.27
C ASN A 272 15.55 0.00 15.23
N ALA A 273 15.87 1.30 15.16
CA ALA A 273 14.88 2.38 15.04
C ALA A 273 14.23 2.42 13.65
N GLY A 274 14.75 1.68 12.66
CA GLY A 274 14.17 1.60 11.31
C GLY A 274 14.26 2.88 10.50
N GLY A 275 15.36 3.64 10.67
CA GLY A 275 15.66 4.84 9.88
C GLY A 275 15.03 6.12 10.41
N VAL A 276 14.34 6.08 11.57
CA VAL A 276 13.65 7.26 12.15
C VAL A 276 14.03 7.45 13.61
N LEU A 277 14.58 8.61 13.94
CA LEU A 277 14.94 9.00 15.29
C LEU A 277 14.22 10.31 15.67
N GLY A 278 13.50 10.30 16.79
CA GLY A 278 12.71 11.47 17.22
C GLY A 278 11.62 11.90 16.22
N GLY A 279 11.22 11.01 15.32
CA GLY A 279 10.24 11.30 14.26
C GLY A 279 10.84 11.86 12.97
N ILE A 280 12.16 11.87 12.85
CA ILE A 280 12.92 12.46 11.74
C ILE A 280 13.81 11.37 11.11
N SER A 281 13.96 11.38 9.78
CA SER A 281 14.82 10.42 9.08
C SER A 281 16.28 10.58 9.50
N SER A 282 16.93 9.46 9.81
CA SER A 282 18.34 9.40 10.26
C SER A 282 19.35 9.26 9.12
N GLY A 283 18.90 9.15 7.87
CA GLY A 283 19.74 8.80 6.72
C GLY A 283 19.94 7.30 6.53
N GLN A 284 19.49 6.48 7.47
CA GLN A 284 19.45 5.02 7.32
C GLN A 284 18.21 4.59 6.55
N ASP A 285 18.21 3.34 6.07
CA ASP A 285 17.06 2.76 5.37
C ASP A 285 15.84 2.74 6.28
N ILE A 286 14.71 3.21 5.77
CA ILE A 286 13.44 3.06 6.44
C ILE A 286 12.91 1.66 6.16
N ARG A 287 12.63 0.89 7.24
CA ARG A 287 12.10 -0.47 7.16
C ARG A 287 10.76 -0.57 7.85
N VAL A 288 9.76 -1.00 7.08
CA VAL A 288 8.36 -1.11 7.53
C VAL A 288 7.83 -2.49 7.22
N LYS A 289 7.27 -3.18 8.23
CA LYS A 289 6.51 -4.41 8.01
C LYS A 289 5.03 -4.15 8.19
N VAL A 290 4.21 -4.74 7.32
CA VAL A 290 2.74 -4.58 7.35
C VAL A 290 2.08 -5.94 7.35
N ALA A 291 1.23 -6.21 8.34
CA ALA A 291 0.44 -7.42 8.43
C ALA A 291 -0.92 -7.25 7.76
N PHE A 292 -1.26 -8.15 6.85
CA PHE A 292 -2.54 -8.20 6.15
C PHE A 292 -3.36 -9.40 6.61
N LYS A 293 -4.60 -9.14 7.05
CA LYS A 293 -5.52 -10.22 7.38
C LYS A 293 -5.97 -11.00 6.13
N PRO A 294 -6.43 -12.25 6.28
CA PRO A 294 -7.12 -12.97 5.23
C PRO A 294 -8.31 -12.18 4.68
N THR A 295 -8.64 -12.34 3.39
CA THR A 295 -9.88 -11.75 2.86
C THR A 295 -11.11 -12.38 3.51
N SER A 296 -12.12 -11.56 3.78
CA SER A 296 -13.38 -12.03 4.37
C SER A 296 -14.38 -12.56 3.33
N SER A 297 -14.08 -12.40 2.05
CA SER A 297 -14.94 -12.91 0.96
C SER A 297 -14.45 -14.29 0.54
N ILE A 298 -14.99 -15.33 1.17
CA ILE A 298 -14.60 -16.74 1.01
C ILE A 298 -15.81 -17.61 0.69
N GLN A 299 -15.56 -18.84 0.23
CA GLN A 299 -16.61 -19.82 -0.10
C GLN A 299 -17.00 -20.70 1.09
N VAL A 300 -16.26 -20.60 2.19
CA VAL A 300 -16.64 -21.27 3.44
C VAL A 300 -17.89 -20.57 4.00
N PRO A 301 -18.99 -21.32 4.30
CA PRO A 301 -20.19 -20.75 4.91
C PRO A 301 -19.87 -20.08 6.24
N GLY A 302 -20.58 -18.97 6.53
CA GLY A 302 -20.42 -18.26 7.79
C GLY A 302 -21.71 -17.66 8.27
N ASP A 303 -21.90 -17.62 9.59
CA ASP A 303 -23.06 -17.04 10.23
C ASP A 303 -23.01 -15.51 10.18
N THR A 304 -24.18 -14.90 9.92
CA THR A 304 -24.34 -13.45 9.86
C THR A 304 -25.81 -13.05 10.13
N VAL A 305 -26.11 -11.78 9.91
CA VAL A 305 -27.48 -11.27 9.94
C VAL A 305 -27.80 -10.56 8.62
N ASN A 306 -29.08 -10.53 8.28
CA ASN A 306 -29.62 -9.74 7.18
C ASN A 306 -29.91 -8.28 7.60
N LEU A 307 -30.46 -7.47 6.69
CA LEU A 307 -30.84 -6.08 6.95
C LEU A 307 -31.88 -5.92 8.07
N ASN A 308 -32.71 -6.94 8.29
CA ASN A 308 -33.75 -6.99 9.36
C ASN A 308 -33.18 -7.51 10.68
N ASN A 309 -31.89 -7.76 10.79
CA ASN A 309 -31.20 -8.34 11.95
C ASN A 309 -31.64 -9.81 12.25
N GLU A 310 -32.06 -10.54 11.23
CA GLU A 310 -32.42 -11.96 11.36
C GLU A 310 -31.19 -12.82 11.08
N PRO A 311 -30.92 -13.89 11.85
CA PRO A 311 -29.81 -14.81 11.63
C PRO A 311 -29.91 -15.49 10.25
N VAL A 312 -28.82 -15.45 9.51
CA VAL A 312 -28.72 -16.08 8.18
C VAL A 312 -27.30 -16.60 7.95
N GLU A 313 -27.14 -17.57 7.07
CA GLU A 313 -25.83 -18.01 6.58
C GLU A 313 -25.48 -17.24 5.30
N VAL A 314 -24.19 -16.93 5.14
CA VAL A 314 -23.66 -16.33 3.91
C VAL A 314 -22.48 -17.12 3.36
N VAL A 315 -22.49 -17.33 2.05
CA VAL A 315 -21.37 -17.81 1.25
C VAL A 315 -21.06 -16.76 0.21
N THR A 316 -19.81 -16.29 0.17
CA THR A 316 -19.42 -15.30 -0.84
C THR A 316 -18.88 -15.99 -2.07
N THR A 317 -19.68 -16.05 -3.12
CA THR A 317 -19.25 -16.50 -4.44
C THR A 317 -18.60 -15.34 -5.19
N GLY A 318 -17.53 -15.61 -5.96
CA GLY A 318 -16.86 -14.57 -6.73
C GLY A 318 -15.38 -14.87 -6.92
N ARG A 319 -14.69 -13.91 -7.57
CA ARG A 319 -13.26 -14.01 -7.93
C ARG A 319 -12.40 -13.28 -6.92
N HIS A 320 -12.21 -13.87 -5.74
CA HIS A 320 -11.43 -13.27 -4.67
C HIS A 320 -9.99 -13.78 -4.67
N ASP A 321 -9.07 -12.96 -4.14
CA ASP A 321 -7.68 -13.37 -3.92
C ASP A 321 -7.61 -14.33 -2.74
N PRO A 322 -6.99 -15.51 -2.86
CA PRO A 322 -6.75 -16.38 -1.71
C PRO A 322 -5.76 -15.75 -0.71
N CYS A 323 -4.90 -14.84 -1.18
CA CYS A 323 -3.99 -14.05 -0.36
C CYS A 323 -3.88 -12.63 -0.92
N VAL A 324 -4.49 -11.66 -0.24
CA VAL A 324 -4.48 -10.25 -0.70
C VAL A 324 -3.11 -9.60 -0.57
N GLY A 325 -2.24 -10.10 0.32
CA GLY A 325 -0.91 -9.56 0.58
C GLY A 325 -0.02 -9.56 -0.66
N ILE A 326 -0.13 -10.55 -1.54
CA ILE A 326 0.68 -10.61 -2.76
C ILE A 326 0.53 -9.32 -3.59
N ARG A 327 -0.69 -8.81 -3.71
CA ARG A 327 -0.98 -7.57 -4.44
C ARG A 327 -0.75 -6.30 -3.62
N ALA A 328 -0.56 -6.44 -2.32
CA ALA A 328 -0.33 -5.30 -1.43
C ALA A 328 1.11 -4.74 -1.51
N VAL A 329 2.06 -5.48 -2.07
CA VAL A 329 3.47 -5.03 -2.20
C VAL A 329 3.56 -3.68 -2.91
N PRO A 330 3.12 -3.50 -4.17
CA PRO A 330 3.21 -2.20 -4.85
C PRO A 330 2.31 -1.13 -4.19
N ILE A 331 1.28 -1.52 -3.45
CA ILE A 331 0.43 -0.57 -2.71
C ILE A 331 1.20 -0.01 -1.50
N ALA A 332 1.89 -0.85 -0.74
CA ALA A 332 2.68 -0.43 0.41
C ALA A 332 3.87 0.42 -0.02
N GLU A 333 4.56 0.05 -1.12
CA GLU A 333 5.59 0.89 -1.73
C GLU A 333 5.06 2.29 -2.11
N ALA A 334 3.89 2.34 -2.75
CA ALA A 334 3.25 3.59 -3.15
C ALA A 334 2.88 4.45 -1.94
N MET A 335 2.33 3.86 -0.88
CA MET A 335 1.97 4.60 0.34
C MET A 335 3.20 5.14 1.06
N LEU A 336 4.31 4.39 1.10
CA LEU A 336 5.59 4.90 1.61
C LEU A 336 6.08 6.08 0.77
N ALA A 337 6.03 5.96 -0.56
CA ALA A 337 6.43 7.03 -1.47
C ALA A 337 5.62 8.32 -1.26
N LEU A 338 4.30 8.22 -1.07
CA LEU A 338 3.43 9.37 -0.82
C LEU A 338 3.81 10.10 0.49
N VAL A 339 4.11 9.35 1.56
CA VAL A 339 4.56 9.93 2.83
C VAL A 339 5.91 10.62 2.65
N LEU A 340 6.87 9.93 2.07
CA LEU A 340 8.21 10.48 1.87
C LEU A 340 8.22 11.71 0.98
N MET A 341 7.39 11.73 -0.07
CA MET A 341 7.25 12.89 -0.94
C MET A 341 6.65 14.10 -0.21
N ASP A 342 5.63 13.88 0.62
CA ASP A 342 5.03 14.95 1.42
C ASP A 342 6.04 15.56 2.39
N HIS A 343 6.78 14.70 3.12
CA HIS A 343 7.82 15.16 4.05
C HIS A 343 9.01 15.81 3.34
N ALA A 344 9.40 15.35 2.16
CA ALA A 344 10.45 15.99 1.36
C ALA A 344 10.08 17.42 0.96
N LEU A 345 8.82 17.65 0.56
CA LEU A 345 8.33 19.00 0.23
C LEU A 345 8.21 19.88 1.46
N ARG A 346 7.80 19.32 2.59
CA ARG A 346 7.71 20.05 3.88
C ARG A 346 9.10 20.49 4.37
N ASP A 347 10.07 19.57 4.36
CA ASP A 347 11.45 19.89 4.68
C ASP A 347 12.01 20.99 3.78
N ARG A 348 11.79 20.89 2.48
CA ARG A 348 12.20 21.91 1.51
C ARG A 348 11.56 23.27 1.75
N ALA A 349 10.32 23.31 2.23
CA ALA A 349 9.63 24.57 2.56
C ALA A 349 10.17 25.22 3.83
N GLN A 350 10.58 24.41 4.82
CA GLN A 350 11.13 24.88 6.09
C GLN A 350 12.64 25.16 6.04
N ASN A 351 13.38 24.33 5.29
CA ASN A 351 14.83 24.36 5.18
C ASN A 351 15.28 24.67 3.74
N PRO A 352 15.19 25.94 3.28
CA PRO A 352 15.48 26.31 1.89
C PRO A 352 16.96 26.18 1.51
N ARG A 353 17.84 25.96 2.47
CA ARG A 353 19.26 25.63 2.23
C ARG A 353 19.32 24.16 1.86
N GLY A 354 19.27 23.88 0.53
CA GLY A 354 19.22 22.53 0.00
C GLY A 354 20.14 21.56 0.73
N ASN A 355 19.69 20.31 0.86
CA ASN A 355 20.37 19.21 1.53
C ASN A 355 21.89 19.24 1.37
N LYS A 356 22.57 19.97 2.21
CA LYS A 356 23.96 19.69 2.49
C LYS A 356 23.95 18.57 3.53
N ASN A 357 24.26 17.35 3.12
CA ASN A 357 24.68 16.25 3.99
C ASN A 357 25.96 16.58 4.75
N THR A 358 26.13 17.81 5.19
CA THR A 358 27.24 18.24 6.03
C THR A 358 26.72 18.40 7.43
N LEU A 359 27.03 17.38 8.24
CA LEU A 359 27.14 17.57 9.67
C LEU A 359 28.07 18.75 9.90
N ILE A 360 27.48 19.91 10.25
CA ILE A 360 28.15 21.04 10.90
C ILE A 360 29.44 21.50 10.19
N ASP A 361 29.35 22.61 9.44
CA ASP A 361 30.42 23.58 9.43
C ASP A 361 30.29 24.49 10.64
#